data_1f44d77ca01a23b0e4cfca7def8673ea
#
_entry.id   1f44d77ca01a23b0e4cfca7def8673ea
#
_cell.length_a   1.000
_cell.length_b   1.000
_cell.length_c   1.000
_cell.angle_alpha   90.00
_cell.angle_beta   90.00
_cell.angle_gamma   90.00
#
_symmetry.space_group_name_H-M   'P 1'
#
loop_
_entity.id
_entity.type
_entity.pdbx_description
1 polymer ?
#
loop_
_entity_poly.entity_id
_entity_poly.type
_entity_poly.pdbx_seq_one_letter_code
_entity_poly.pdbx_strand_id
1 'polypeptide(L)'
;MTRLPKPLAYVALILFVCLSAGNVSAQEIRLKDSEHIQTKDWEHLFIIPEHPGLSKHIDSETENAILAEMNQRQKEVGDTMRTADMFYVWLPFFNYMRHEDPHMNVIPYFPHDIDWEAPEKERKKQWKKSTRSIYKYGKVLPGRAICIGDSVIVDKTLSPELLTGDMILSINGDPMSEMLKYDYSNRHRFLGTFLGHYYMKMFCDEYVMEIIREGRAMTVTVAGQPEMNDVEFKFTKQNSIDNNIRRYPESSAGYIKIPSFFPDNSRLIRILRKSILDFKKEGMTNIILDLRDNPGGYGSDFDKLLSMLINKPSIDYQKGQKLMVSKATLNDYNFLTEDMIGQVIDIPDSLIIKTLPLDNGLFIDGVKYYVMMDEGTASTAASFCNILQYNDAAKLVGEPLMHNALKYGECLDSKMFWHPLRKEVKVFKAWLGVSGISTTEYDEHTKAVDGYLTPDIPIPYVAEEYMTGRDAVLDKLLGMIK
;
A
#
# COMPACT_ATOMS: atom_id res chain seq x y z
N MET A 1 44.71 11.30 38.96
CA MET A 1 43.26 10.97 39.20
C MET A 1 42.48 11.37 37.94
N THR A 2 42.35 10.46 37.05
CA THR A 2 41.64 10.61 35.76
C THR A 2 40.21 10.20 35.93
N ARG A 3 39.28 11.10 35.66
CA ARG A 3 37.84 10.83 35.68
C ARG A 3 37.45 10.01 34.44
N LEU A 4 36.91 8.81 34.63
CA LEU A 4 36.26 8.01 33.58
C LEU A 4 34.96 8.67 33.11
N PRO A 5 34.61 8.58 31.84
CA PRO A 5 33.39 9.18 31.30
C PRO A 5 32.15 8.35 31.66
N LYS A 6 31.01 9.06 31.84
CA LYS A 6 29.69 8.55 32.23
C LYS A 6 28.84 8.09 31.04
N PRO A 7 29.11 6.97 30.35
CA PRO A 7 28.09 6.37 29.48
C PRO A 7 27.53 5.04 30.01
N LEU A 8 28.09 4.44 31.07
CA LEU A 8 27.65 3.12 31.54
C LEU A 8 26.40 3.13 32.47
N ALA A 9 26.02 4.29 33.01
CA ALA A 9 24.84 4.41 33.87
C ALA A 9 23.51 4.48 33.09
N TYR A 10 23.54 4.88 31.83
CA TYR A 10 22.35 4.96 30.96
C TYR A 10 21.95 3.61 30.39
N VAL A 11 22.89 2.73 30.11
CA VAL A 11 22.63 1.39 29.57
C VAL A 11 21.91 0.51 30.61
N ALA A 12 22.18 0.67 31.88
CA ALA A 12 21.54 -0.09 32.95
C ALA A 12 20.10 0.37 33.23
N LEU A 13 19.76 1.63 32.96
CA LEU A 13 18.40 2.14 33.17
C LEU A 13 17.46 1.76 32.01
N ILE A 14 17.98 1.65 30.79
CA ILE A 14 17.22 1.20 29.61
C ILE A 14 16.86 -0.28 29.73
N LEU A 15 17.74 -1.09 30.29
CA LEU A 15 17.46 -2.54 30.52
C LEU A 15 16.37 -2.78 31.59
N PHE A 16 16.12 -1.83 32.51
CA PHE A 16 15.15 -2.01 33.58
C PHE A 16 13.72 -1.56 33.19
N VAL A 17 13.58 -0.65 32.24
CA VAL A 17 12.26 -0.18 31.75
C VAL A 17 11.65 -1.18 30.74
N CYS A 18 12.49 -1.96 30.04
CA CYS A 18 12.01 -3.01 29.13
C CYS A 18 11.43 -4.25 29.81
N LEU A 19 11.59 -4.40 31.13
CA LEU A 19 11.12 -5.56 31.89
C LEU A 19 9.72 -5.43 32.50
N SER A 20 9.07 -4.25 32.38
CA SER A 20 7.73 -3.99 32.94
C SER A 20 6.62 -3.78 31.92
N ALA A 21 6.91 -3.78 30.62
CA ALA A 21 5.88 -3.83 29.59
C ALA A 21 5.33 -5.26 29.54
N GLY A 22 4.07 -5.40 29.93
CA GLY A 22 3.39 -6.69 30.09
C GLY A 22 3.63 -7.62 28.89
N ASN A 23 4.16 -8.79 29.19
CA ASN A 23 4.51 -9.87 28.28
C ASN A 23 3.31 -10.31 27.43
N VAL A 24 3.13 -9.72 26.25
CA VAL A 24 2.65 -10.49 25.12
C VAL A 24 3.87 -11.24 24.60
N SER A 25 4.13 -12.41 25.15
CA SER A 25 5.27 -13.24 24.78
C SER A 25 5.15 -13.55 23.29
N ALA A 26 6.08 -13.03 22.50
CA ALA A 26 6.31 -13.56 21.15
C ALA A 26 6.55 -15.06 21.32
N GLN A 27 5.64 -15.88 20.81
CA GLN A 27 5.73 -17.32 20.95
C GLN A 27 6.94 -17.78 20.13
N GLU A 28 7.98 -18.23 20.80
CA GLU A 28 9.12 -18.86 20.14
C GLU A 28 8.66 -20.18 19.53
N ILE A 29 8.83 -20.31 18.24
CA ILE A 29 8.57 -21.55 17.51
C ILE A 29 9.91 -22.24 17.32
N ARG A 30 10.06 -23.42 17.93
CA ARG A 30 11.22 -24.27 17.69
C ARG A 30 10.97 -25.16 16.49
N LEU A 31 11.82 -25.05 15.48
CA LEU A 31 11.89 -26.01 14.39
C LEU A 31 12.67 -27.24 14.84
N LYS A 32 12.17 -28.43 14.52
CA LYS A 32 12.97 -29.65 14.60
C LYS A 32 13.81 -29.77 13.31
N ASP A 33 14.96 -30.42 13.40
CA ASP A 33 15.87 -30.63 12.25
C ASP A 33 15.20 -31.24 11.02
N SER A 34 14.08 -31.96 11.19
CA SER A 34 13.26 -32.55 10.13
C SER A 34 12.24 -31.59 9.53
N GLU A 35 12.11 -30.40 10.05
CA GLU A 35 11.07 -29.41 9.71
C GLU A 35 11.62 -28.26 8.87
N HIS A 36 12.82 -28.41 8.30
CA HIS A 36 13.35 -27.45 7.33
C HIS A 36 12.47 -27.39 6.08
N ILE A 37 12.31 -26.21 5.57
CA ILE A 37 11.60 -25.95 4.34
C ILE A 37 12.20 -26.79 3.22
N GLN A 38 11.46 -27.81 2.77
CA GLN A 38 11.88 -28.62 1.63
C GLN A 38 11.24 -28.05 0.36
N THR A 39 12.01 -27.94 -0.71
CA THR A 39 11.57 -27.40 -2.02
C THR A 39 10.27 -28.01 -2.53
N LYS A 40 9.99 -29.27 -2.24
CA LYS A 40 8.75 -29.97 -2.65
C LYS A 40 7.48 -29.47 -1.96
N ASP A 41 7.60 -28.82 -0.81
CA ASP A 41 6.45 -28.36 -0.04
C ASP A 41 5.96 -26.97 -0.53
N TRP A 42 6.72 -26.32 -1.41
CA TRP A 42 6.52 -24.94 -1.82
C TRP A 42 5.89 -24.78 -3.21
N GLU A 43 5.95 -25.79 -4.05
CA GLU A 43 5.41 -25.73 -5.42
C GLU A 43 3.94 -25.25 -5.48
N HIS A 44 3.16 -25.54 -4.43
CA HIS A 44 1.76 -25.12 -4.36
C HIS A 44 1.54 -23.71 -3.80
N LEU A 45 2.55 -23.11 -3.19
CA LEU A 45 2.44 -21.79 -2.56
C LEU A 45 2.48 -20.66 -3.59
N PHE A 46 3.16 -20.90 -4.71
CA PHE A 46 3.29 -19.94 -5.79
C PHE A 46 2.06 -19.87 -6.69
N ILE A 47 1.05 -20.73 -6.44
CA ILE A 47 -0.17 -20.76 -7.23
C ILE A 47 -1.29 -20.09 -6.45
N ILE A 48 -1.83 -19.02 -7.01
CA ILE A 48 -3.04 -18.34 -6.53
C ILE A 48 -4.15 -18.58 -7.54
N PRO A 49 -5.00 -19.61 -7.31
CA PRO A 49 -5.92 -20.12 -8.34
C PRO A 49 -6.92 -19.08 -8.85
N GLU A 50 -7.17 -18.02 -8.08
CA GLU A 50 -8.12 -16.98 -8.43
C GLU A 50 -7.49 -15.82 -9.21
N HIS A 51 -6.15 -15.79 -9.34
CA HIS A 51 -5.42 -14.71 -9.98
C HIS A 51 -5.01 -15.07 -11.41
N PRO A 52 -5.28 -14.24 -12.43
CA PRO A 52 -5.02 -14.61 -13.84
C PRO A 52 -3.53 -14.83 -14.14
N GLY A 53 -2.63 -14.09 -13.54
CA GLY A 53 -1.18 -14.20 -13.72
C GLY A 53 -0.51 -15.22 -12.79
N LEU A 54 -1.06 -15.45 -11.59
CA LEU A 54 -0.48 -16.34 -10.57
C LEU A 54 -1.21 -17.68 -10.43
N SER A 55 -2.16 -17.97 -11.31
CA SER A 55 -2.91 -19.24 -11.32
C SER A 55 -2.11 -20.42 -11.87
N LYS A 56 -0.96 -20.18 -12.47
CA LYS A 56 -0.05 -21.18 -13.02
C LYS A 56 1.28 -21.15 -12.28
N HIS A 57 2.04 -22.24 -12.41
CA HIS A 57 3.40 -22.25 -11.91
C HIS A 57 4.23 -21.14 -12.56
N ILE A 58 4.98 -20.43 -11.71
CA ILE A 58 6.01 -19.52 -12.18
C ILE A 58 7.10 -20.30 -12.92
N ASP A 59 7.91 -19.60 -13.69
CA ASP A 59 9.03 -20.26 -14.34
C ASP A 59 10.03 -20.78 -13.28
N SER A 60 10.69 -21.90 -13.61
CA SER A 60 11.56 -22.59 -12.66
C SER A 60 12.77 -21.76 -12.23
N GLU A 61 13.22 -20.79 -13.03
CA GLU A 61 14.35 -19.92 -12.68
C GLU A 61 13.95 -18.97 -11.57
N THR A 62 12.83 -18.27 -11.73
CA THR A 62 12.27 -17.36 -10.72
C THR A 62 11.92 -18.10 -9.43
N GLU A 63 11.28 -19.26 -9.52
CA GLU A 63 10.95 -20.11 -8.37
C GLU A 63 12.20 -20.49 -7.59
N ASN A 64 13.23 -21.01 -8.28
CA ASN A 64 14.47 -21.40 -7.64
C ASN A 64 15.20 -20.21 -6.98
N ALA A 65 15.17 -19.03 -7.58
CA ALA A 65 15.76 -17.83 -7.02
C ALA A 65 15.07 -17.44 -5.70
N ILE A 66 13.72 -17.41 -5.67
CA ILE A 66 12.93 -17.11 -4.48
C ILE A 66 13.22 -18.14 -3.38
N LEU A 67 13.19 -19.44 -3.71
CA LEU A 67 13.45 -20.51 -2.76
C LEU A 67 14.88 -20.47 -2.20
N ALA A 68 15.87 -20.14 -3.03
CA ALA A 68 17.26 -19.99 -2.58
C ALA A 68 17.39 -18.87 -1.56
N GLU A 69 16.75 -17.72 -1.80
CA GLU A 69 16.75 -16.59 -0.88
C GLU A 69 16.01 -16.92 0.43
N MET A 70 14.83 -17.56 0.33
CA MET A 70 14.08 -18.00 1.51
C MET A 70 14.88 -18.98 2.38
N ASN A 71 15.55 -19.95 1.76
CA ASN A 71 16.42 -20.89 2.45
C ASN A 71 17.64 -20.20 3.10
N GLN A 72 18.20 -19.18 2.44
CA GLN A 72 19.28 -18.40 3.02
C GLN A 72 18.80 -17.64 4.27
N ARG A 73 17.68 -16.96 4.20
CA ARG A 73 17.08 -16.24 5.33
C ARG A 73 16.72 -17.18 6.49
N GLN A 74 16.25 -18.40 6.18
CA GLN A 74 16.00 -19.42 7.21
C GLN A 74 17.28 -19.80 7.96
N LYS A 75 18.41 -19.97 7.26
CA LYS A 75 19.69 -20.24 7.90
C LYS A 75 20.17 -19.10 8.79
N GLU A 76 19.91 -17.85 8.40
CA GLU A 76 20.24 -16.66 9.17
C GLU A 76 19.46 -16.60 10.49
N VAL A 77 18.18 -16.97 10.45
CA VAL A 77 17.30 -16.99 11.61
C VAL A 77 17.64 -18.16 12.57
N GLY A 78 18.03 -19.30 12.00
CA GLY A 78 18.35 -20.54 12.77
C GLY A 78 17.12 -21.37 13.15
N ASP A 79 17.33 -22.28 14.08
CA ASP A 79 16.35 -23.33 14.44
C ASP A 79 15.22 -22.83 15.37
N THR A 80 15.37 -21.65 15.95
CA THR A 80 14.37 -21.03 16.82
C THR A 80 13.93 -19.72 16.22
N MET A 81 12.70 -19.63 15.77
CA MET A 81 12.14 -18.45 15.11
C MET A 81 11.11 -17.77 15.99
N ARG A 82 11.18 -16.44 16.05
CA ARG A 82 10.03 -15.62 16.44
C ARG A 82 9.05 -15.55 15.27
N THR A 83 7.84 -15.18 15.57
CA THR A 83 6.81 -14.98 14.55
C THR A 83 7.22 -13.97 13.46
N ALA A 84 7.93 -12.91 13.84
CA ALA A 84 8.48 -11.94 12.91
C ALA A 84 9.54 -12.55 11.97
N ASP A 85 10.35 -13.47 12.49
CA ASP A 85 11.42 -14.13 11.74
C ASP A 85 10.85 -15.00 10.61
N MET A 86 9.69 -15.62 10.83
CA MET A 86 8.97 -16.34 9.78
C MET A 86 8.57 -15.41 8.63
N PHE A 87 8.06 -14.23 8.95
CA PHE A 87 7.72 -13.26 7.92
C PHE A 87 8.97 -12.85 7.12
N TYR A 88 10.08 -12.63 7.79
CA TYR A 88 11.37 -12.35 7.15
C TYR A 88 11.79 -13.45 6.16
N VAL A 89 11.62 -14.71 6.56
CA VAL A 89 11.92 -15.86 5.68
C VAL A 89 11.04 -15.89 4.43
N TRP A 90 9.75 -15.50 4.55
CA TRP A 90 8.79 -15.51 3.46
C TRP A 90 8.77 -14.26 2.60
N LEU A 91 9.45 -13.22 3.03
CA LEU A 91 9.45 -11.92 2.38
C LEU A 91 9.80 -11.97 0.87
N PRO A 92 10.75 -12.80 0.39
CA PRO A 92 11.02 -12.89 -1.05
C PRO A 92 9.79 -13.30 -1.87
N PHE A 93 9.00 -14.24 -1.36
CA PHE A 93 7.75 -14.66 -2.00
C PHE A 93 6.69 -13.55 -1.98
N PHE A 94 6.56 -12.83 -0.87
CA PHE A 94 5.61 -11.71 -0.78
C PHE A 94 5.98 -10.57 -1.72
N ASN A 95 7.27 -10.27 -1.82
CA ASN A 95 7.78 -9.28 -2.77
C ASN A 95 7.47 -9.69 -4.21
N TYR A 96 7.66 -10.97 -4.55
CA TYR A 96 7.29 -11.49 -5.86
C TYR A 96 5.79 -11.30 -6.17
N MET A 97 4.90 -11.76 -5.27
CA MET A 97 3.46 -11.60 -5.49
C MET A 97 3.06 -10.15 -5.68
N ARG A 98 3.62 -9.26 -4.86
CA ARG A 98 3.28 -7.85 -4.91
C ARG A 98 3.90 -7.13 -6.10
N HIS A 99 5.04 -7.60 -6.59
CA HIS A 99 5.62 -7.12 -7.83
C HIS A 99 4.74 -7.51 -9.04
N GLU A 100 4.17 -8.71 -9.02
CA GLU A 100 3.25 -9.15 -10.07
C GLU A 100 1.91 -8.39 -10.01
N ASP A 101 1.33 -8.24 -8.82
CA ASP A 101 0.08 -7.50 -8.64
C ASP A 101 0.12 -6.60 -7.38
N PRO A 102 0.21 -5.28 -7.54
CA PRO A 102 0.27 -4.34 -6.42
C PRO A 102 -1.01 -4.29 -5.56
N HIS A 103 -2.14 -4.87 -6.00
CA HIS A 103 -3.34 -4.99 -5.17
C HIS A 103 -3.18 -6.05 -4.08
N MET A 104 -2.30 -7.03 -4.30
CA MET A 104 -2.13 -8.12 -3.36
C MET A 104 -1.46 -7.66 -2.07
N ASN A 105 -2.06 -8.01 -0.96
CA ASN A 105 -1.50 -7.81 0.35
C ASN A 105 -1.41 -9.15 1.06
N VAL A 106 -0.26 -9.41 1.69
CA VAL A 106 -0.09 -10.55 2.56
C VAL A 106 -0.17 -10.07 4.00
N ILE A 107 -1.05 -10.70 4.75
CA ILE A 107 -1.27 -10.37 6.15
C ILE A 107 -0.92 -11.61 6.95
N PRO A 108 0.22 -11.62 7.68
CA PRO A 108 0.48 -12.67 8.64
C PRO A 108 -0.44 -12.47 9.84
N TYR A 109 -1.17 -13.50 10.18
CA TYR A 109 -1.99 -13.53 11.36
C TYR A 109 -1.50 -14.62 12.33
N PHE A 110 -1.35 -14.23 13.58
CA PHE A 110 -0.98 -15.13 14.66
C PHE A 110 -2.03 -15.07 15.76
N PRO A 111 -3.27 -15.50 15.52
CA PRO A 111 -4.26 -15.51 16.56
C PRO A 111 -3.89 -16.61 17.57
N HIS A 112 -3.51 -16.20 18.77
CA HIS A 112 -3.18 -17.08 19.87
C HIS A 112 -4.34 -17.99 20.32
N ASP A 113 -5.59 -17.67 19.91
CA ASP A 113 -6.81 -18.25 20.43
C ASP A 113 -7.60 -19.07 19.40
N ILE A 114 -6.96 -19.57 18.34
CA ILE A 114 -7.63 -20.39 17.36
C ILE A 114 -7.24 -21.87 17.55
N ASP A 115 -8.24 -22.69 17.81
CA ASP A 115 -8.12 -24.12 17.73
C ASP A 115 -8.03 -24.56 16.26
N TRP A 116 -6.82 -24.89 15.83
CA TRP A 116 -6.51 -25.22 14.45
C TRP A 116 -7.01 -26.60 14.02
N GLU A 117 -7.31 -27.48 14.97
CA GLU A 117 -7.90 -28.79 14.73
C GLU A 117 -9.44 -28.73 14.66
N ALA A 118 -10.04 -27.62 15.07
CA ALA A 118 -11.48 -27.44 14.99
C ALA A 118 -11.98 -27.39 13.52
N PRO A 119 -13.24 -27.77 13.28
CA PRO A 119 -13.87 -27.64 11.96
C PRO A 119 -13.80 -26.22 11.40
N GLU A 120 -13.69 -26.08 10.07
CA GLU A 120 -13.49 -24.79 9.38
C GLU A 120 -14.49 -23.69 9.82
N LYS A 121 -15.77 -24.04 9.98
CA LYS A 121 -16.81 -23.11 10.43
C LYS A 121 -16.52 -22.51 11.80
N GLU A 122 -16.04 -23.35 12.74
CA GLU A 122 -15.72 -22.91 14.10
C GLU A 122 -14.45 -22.06 14.11
N ARG A 123 -13.42 -22.43 13.33
CA ARG A 123 -12.21 -21.63 13.15
C ARG A 123 -12.51 -20.25 12.56
N LYS A 124 -13.36 -20.16 11.54
CA LYS A 124 -13.80 -18.87 10.99
C LYS A 124 -14.49 -17.99 12.04
N LYS A 125 -15.22 -18.58 12.97
CA LYS A 125 -15.87 -17.86 14.07
C LYS A 125 -14.86 -17.38 15.12
N GLN A 126 -13.94 -18.25 15.52
CA GLN A 126 -12.85 -17.91 16.44
C GLN A 126 -11.96 -16.83 15.85
N TRP A 127 -11.62 -16.94 14.56
CA TRP A 127 -10.91 -15.94 13.79
C TRP A 127 -11.58 -14.56 13.84
N LYS A 128 -12.87 -14.47 13.51
CA LYS A 128 -13.61 -13.20 13.55
C LYS A 128 -13.62 -12.58 14.96
N LYS A 129 -13.67 -13.40 15.99
CA LYS A 129 -13.63 -12.95 17.38
C LYS A 129 -12.24 -12.42 17.74
N SER A 130 -11.19 -13.13 17.40
CA SER A 130 -9.80 -12.75 17.67
C SER A 130 -9.41 -11.48 16.92
N THR A 131 -9.70 -11.40 15.62
CA THR A 131 -9.44 -10.21 14.79
C THR A 131 -10.16 -8.98 15.35
N ARG A 132 -11.44 -9.10 15.71
CA ARG A 132 -12.20 -8.01 16.34
C ARG A 132 -11.58 -7.57 17.66
N SER A 133 -11.03 -8.50 18.44
CA SER A 133 -10.37 -8.19 19.70
C SER A 133 -9.11 -7.38 19.48
N ILE A 134 -8.26 -7.78 18.53
CA ILE A 134 -7.03 -7.03 18.19
C ILE A 134 -7.36 -5.62 17.74
N TYR A 135 -8.28 -5.47 16.79
CA TYR A 135 -8.69 -4.14 16.29
C TYR A 135 -9.39 -3.27 17.36
N LYS A 136 -10.02 -3.89 18.34
CA LYS A 136 -10.76 -3.16 19.38
C LYS A 136 -9.92 -2.75 20.57
N TYR A 137 -8.93 -3.54 20.94
CA TYR A 137 -8.16 -3.37 22.18
C TYR A 137 -6.68 -3.08 21.96
N GLY A 138 -6.19 -3.23 20.73
CA GLY A 138 -4.82 -2.88 20.38
C GLY A 138 -4.62 -1.36 20.36
N LYS A 139 -3.59 -0.86 21.02
CA LYS A 139 -3.17 0.52 20.87
C LYS A 139 -2.13 0.61 19.76
N VAL A 140 -2.25 1.61 18.91
CA VAL A 140 -1.38 1.81 17.75
C VAL A 140 -0.62 3.12 17.86
N LEU A 141 0.53 3.19 17.21
CA LEU A 141 1.25 4.43 17.03
C LEU A 141 0.37 5.41 16.23
N PRO A 142 0.03 6.60 16.79
CA PRO A 142 -0.83 7.58 16.11
C PRO A 142 -0.02 8.41 15.09
N GLY A 143 0.74 7.74 14.26
CA GLY A 143 1.60 8.35 13.25
C GLY A 143 1.66 7.49 11.99
N ARG A 144 1.96 8.15 10.89
CA ARG A 144 2.26 7.53 9.60
C ARG A 144 3.66 7.94 9.21
N ALA A 145 4.41 7.03 8.65
CA ALA A 145 5.75 7.31 8.15
C ALA A 145 5.86 6.92 6.68
N ILE A 146 6.75 7.59 5.98
CA ILE A 146 7.15 7.31 4.61
C ILE A 146 8.59 6.80 4.62
N CYS A 147 8.90 5.90 3.71
CA CYS A 147 10.24 5.38 3.51
C CYS A 147 10.85 6.01 2.26
N ILE A 148 11.95 6.73 2.41
CA ILE A 148 12.70 7.32 1.29
C ILE A 148 14.11 6.77 1.35
N GLY A 149 14.46 5.85 0.46
CA GLY A 149 15.67 5.04 0.59
C GLY A 149 15.63 4.23 1.90
N ASP A 150 16.63 4.41 2.76
CA ASP A 150 16.70 3.76 4.07
C ASP A 150 16.20 4.67 5.21
N SER A 151 15.64 5.83 4.89
CA SER A 151 15.14 6.81 5.86
C SER A 151 13.65 6.65 6.07
N VAL A 152 13.25 6.49 7.34
CA VAL A 152 11.86 6.40 7.78
C VAL A 152 11.46 7.72 8.39
N ILE A 153 10.55 8.45 7.75
CA ILE A 153 10.24 9.84 8.11
C ILE A 153 8.75 9.95 8.41
N VAL A 154 8.38 10.65 9.48
CA VAL A 154 6.99 10.91 9.85
C VAL A 154 6.32 11.76 8.77
N ASP A 155 5.32 11.20 8.10
CA ASP A 155 4.48 11.89 7.11
C ASP A 155 3.34 12.64 7.79
N LYS A 156 2.64 11.97 8.71
CA LYS A 156 1.49 12.53 9.44
C LYS A 156 1.47 12.00 10.86
N THR A 157 0.93 12.82 11.75
CA THR A 157 0.78 12.43 13.14
C THR A 157 -0.50 13.01 13.76
N LEU A 158 -1.04 12.28 14.73
CA LEU A 158 -2.09 12.74 15.64
C LEU A 158 -1.52 12.99 17.05
N SER A 159 -0.22 12.73 17.24
CA SER A 159 0.48 12.93 18.51
C SER A 159 1.19 14.27 18.49
N PRO A 160 1.08 15.08 19.55
CA PRO A 160 1.82 16.34 19.65
C PRO A 160 3.33 16.14 19.87
N GLU A 161 3.75 14.94 20.28
CA GLU A 161 5.16 14.60 20.52
C GLU A 161 5.94 14.35 19.22
N LEU A 162 5.24 14.02 18.11
CA LEU A 162 5.82 13.83 16.79
C LEU A 162 5.50 15.01 15.87
N LEU A 163 6.40 15.30 14.96
CA LEU A 163 6.19 16.28 13.90
C LEU A 163 6.39 15.62 12.52
N THR A 164 5.66 16.10 11.53
CA THR A 164 5.96 15.78 10.12
C THR A 164 7.40 16.19 9.82
N GLY A 165 8.18 15.29 9.23
CA GLY A 165 9.60 15.49 8.96
C GLY A 165 10.53 14.88 10.01
N ASP A 166 10.04 14.42 11.17
CA ASP A 166 10.87 13.67 12.11
C ASP A 166 11.37 12.37 11.47
N MET A 167 12.69 12.16 11.42
CA MET A 167 13.25 10.88 10.97
C MET A 167 13.33 9.92 12.14
N ILE A 168 12.73 8.74 12.00
CA ILE A 168 12.68 7.71 13.03
C ILE A 168 13.95 6.86 12.95
N LEU A 169 14.69 6.74 14.04
CA LEU A 169 15.89 5.92 14.15
C LEU A 169 15.58 4.56 14.78
N SER A 170 14.77 4.56 15.82
CA SER A 170 14.36 3.34 16.52
C SER A 170 12.97 3.49 17.15
N ILE A 171 12.29 2.36 17.37
CA ILE A 171 11.03 2.28 18.14
C ILE A 171 11.18 1.19 19.20
N ASN A 172 11.00 1.54 20.47
CA ASN A 172 11.11 0.64 21.61
C ASN A 172 12.43 -0.13 21.66
N GLY A 173 13.52 0.50 21.20
CA GLY A 173 14.86 -0.07 21.16
C GLY A 173 15.17 -0.89 19.90
N ASP A 174 14.20 -1.12 19.03
CA ASP A 174 14.42 -1.80 17.75
C ASP A 174 14.80 -0.76 16.67
N PRO A 175 16.00 -0.81 16.07
CA PRO A 175 16.44 0.13 15.02
C PRO A 175 15.59 0.01 13.76
N MET A 176 15.33 1.13 13.08
CA MET A 176 14.59 1.12 11.81
C MET A 176 15.28 0.27 10.74
N SER A 177 16.60 0.24 10.69
CA SER A 177 17.36 -0.61 9.78
C SER A 177 17.05 -2.11 9.93
N GLU A 178 16.77 -2.57 11.17
CA GLU A 178 16.33 -3.94 11.40
C GLU A 178 14.85 -4.13 11.01
N MET A 179 14.01 -3.14 11.29
CA MET A 179 12.59 -3.20 10.97
C MET A 179 12.34 -3.16 9.44
N LEU A 180 13.13 -2.41 8.70
CA LEU A 180 13.05 -2.33 7.24
C LEU A 180 13.38 -3.65 6.52
N LYS A 181 14.08 -4.57 7.18
CA LYS A 181 14.32 -5.92 6.63
C LYS A 181 13.02 -6.71 6.44
N TYR A 182 11.96 -6.33 7.13
CA TYR A 182 10.65 -6.96 7.05
C TYR A 182 9.66 -6.20 6.16
N ASP A 183 10.12 -5.14 5.50
CA ASP A 183 9.29 -4.36 4.61
C ASP A 183 9.14 -5.07 3.25
N TYR A 184 7.93 -5.46 2.90
CA TYR A 184 7.55 -5.96 1.58
C TYR A 184 6.69 -4.97 0.81
N SER A 185 6.25 -3.90 1.48
CA SER A 185 5.52 -2.84 0.82
C SER A 185 6.49 -1.93 0.07
N ASN A 186 5.99 -1.28 -0.94
CA ASN A 186 6.75 -0.25 -1.62
C ASN A 186 7.19 0.80 -0.61
N ARG A 187 8.46 1.15 -0.68
CA ARG A 187 9.17 1.97 0.29
C ARG A 187 8.53 3.34 0.61
N HIS A 188 7.55 3.78 -0.18
CA HIS A 188 6.83 5.04 0.02
C HIS A 188 5.54 4.90 0.83
N ARG A 189 5.13 3.68 1.24
CA ARG A 189 3.88 3.47 1.98
C ARG A 189 4.11 3.09 3.44
N PHE A 190 3.57 3.89 4.28
CA PHE A 190 3.00 3.65 5.62
C PHE A 190 3.58 2.55 6.48
N LEU A 191 4.76 2.77 7.00
CA LEU A 191 5.28 1.96 8.09
C LEU A 191 4.35 1.92 9.32
N GLY A 192 3.53 2.95 9.56
CA GLY A 192 2.60 2.97 10.68
C GLY A 192 1.62 1.79 10.68
N THR A 193 0.95 1.52 9.58
CA THR A 193 0.02 0.39 9.45
C THR A 193 0.77 -0.94 9.32
N PHE A 194 1.89 -0.93 8.63
CA PHE A 194 2.74 -2.09 8.42
C PHE A 194 3.35 -2.60 9.71
N LEU A 195 4.03 -1.74 10.45
CA LEU A 195 4.64 -2.09 11.73
C LEU A 195 3.60 -2.58 12.74
N GLY A 196 2.39 -2.03 12.72
CA GLY A 196 1.29 -2.48 13.56
C GLY A 196 0.82 -3.92 13.27
N HIS A 197 0.89 -4.36 12.03
CA HIS A 197 0.42 -5.69 11.63
C HIS A 197 1.48 -6.78 11.81
N TYR A 198 2.76 -6.45 11.66
CA TYR A 198 3.84 -7.45 11.61
C TYR A 198 4.62 -7.58 12.89
N TYR A 199 4.70 -6.52 13.65
CA TYR A 199 5.28 -6.56 14.97
C TYR A 199 4.17 -6.55 16.01
N MET A 200 3.83 -7.70 16.57
CA MET A 200 2.91 -7.78 17.71
C MET A 200 3.43 -7.01 18.94
N LYS A 201 4.68 -6.62 18.95
CA LYS A 201 5.26 -5.62 19.86
C LYS A 201 4.74 -4.20 19.63
N MET A 202 3.98 -3.96 18.58
CA MET A 202 3.54 -2.61 18.20
C MET A 202 2.19 -2.20 18.75
N PHE A 203 1.51 -3.08 19.47
CA PHE A 203 0.36 -2.70 20.27
C PHE A 203 0.84 -2.32 21.68
N CYS A 204 1.47 -1.16 21.79
CA CYS A 204 2.06 -0.70 23.05
C CYS A 204 1.23 0.42 23.65
N ASP A 205 1.21 0.50 24.98
CA ASP A 205 0.64 1.64 25.67
C ASP A 205 1.43 2.92 25.38
N GLU A 206 2.74 2.77 25.24
CA GLU A 206 3.68 3.84 24.93
C GLU A 206 4.73 3.37 23.93
N TYR A 207 5.13 4.27 23.05
CA TYR A 207 6.20 4.08 22.07
C TYR A 207 7.36 5.01 22.42
N VAL A 208 8.48 4.45 22.84
CA VAL A 208 9.73 5.19 23.05
C VAL A 208 10.46 5.22 21.71
N MET A 209 10.59 6.39 21.12
CA MET A 209 11.16 6.58 19.80
C MET A 209 12.40 7.44 19.86
N GLU A 210 13.49 6.99 19.23
CA GLU A 210 14.62 7.84 18.91
C GLU A 210 14.39 8.44 17.54
N ILE A 211 14.47 9.76 17.45
CA ILE A 211 14.20 10.51 16.23
C ILE A 211 15.31 11.55 15.96
N ILE A 212 15.40 11.98 14.70
CA ILE A 212 16.11 13.20 14.34
C ILE A 212 15.06 14.27 13.97
N ARG A 213 15.07 15.38 14.68
CA ARG A 213 14.27 16.57 14.42
C ARG A 213 15.20 17.77 14.22
N GLU A 214 15.08 18.44 13.06
CA GLU A 214 15.94 19.60 12.73
C GLU A 214 17.44 19.31 12.90
N GLY A 215 17.88 18.11 12.48
CA GLY A 215 19.26 17.65 12.57
C GLY A 215 19.74 17.26 13.98
N ARG A 216 18.87 17.21 14.98
CA ARG A 216 19.19 16.85 16.37
C ARG A 216 18.54 15.53 16.75
N ALA A 217 19.35 14.61 17.26
CA ALA A 217 18.86 13.36 17.83
C ALA A 217 18.16 13.63 19.17
N MET A 218 16.98 13.04 19.38
CA MET A 218 16.23 13.13 20.62
C MET A 218 15.37 11.89 20.83
N THR A 219 14.96 11.68 22.08
CA THR A 219 14.02 10.64 22.44
C THR A 219 12.66 11.26 22.73
N VAL A 220 11.60 10.72 22.15
CA VAL A 220 10.22 11.10 22.42
C VAL A 220 9.43 9.87 22.88
N THR A 221 8.45 10.07 23.75
CA THR A 221 7.53 9.02 24.19
C THR A 221 6.15 9.38 23.68
N VAL A 222 5.59 8.51 22.87
CA VAL A 222 4.30 8.68 22.21
C VAL A 222 3.29 7.71 22.79
N ALA A 223 2.19 8.22 23.33
CA ALA A 223 1.12 7.38 23.85
C ALA A 223 0.40 6.65 22.72
N GLY A 224 0.26 5.33 22.87
CA GLY A 224 -0.52 4.51 21.94
C GLY A 224 -2.00 4.90 21.96
N GLN A 225 -2.59 5.07 20.79
CA GLN A 225 -4.01 5.40 20.66
C GLN A 225 -4.84 4.12 20.58
N PRO A 226 -5.92 3.99 21.37
CA PRO A 226 -6.85 2.90 21.24
C PRO A 226 -7.62 3.02 19.92
N GLU A 227 -7.99 1.89 19.35
CA GLU A 227 -8.81 1.78 18.15
C GLU A 227 -8.12 2.26 16.86
N MET A 228 -7.42 1.35 16.20
CA MET A 228 -6.76 1.58 14.90
C MET A 228 -7.71 2.21 13.87
N ASN A 229 -8.98 1.82 13.86
CA ASN A 229 -10.00 2.40 12.97
C ASN A 229 -10.23 3.90 13.21
N ASP A 230 -10.15 4.36 14.46
CA ASP A 230 -10.32 5.78 14.79
C ASP A 230 -9.12 6.61 14.33
N VAL A 231 -7.92 6.06 14.44
CA VAL A 231 -6.70 6.71 13.94
C VAL A 231 -6.76 6.82 12.41
N GLU A 232 -7.10 5.75 11.71
CA GLU A 232 -7.27 5.77 10.25
C GLU A 232 -8.40 6.70 9.82
N PHE A 233 -9.53 6.71 10.53
CA PHE A 233 -10.63 7.62 10.25
C PHE A 233 -10.23 9.10 10.39
N LYS A 234 -9.47 9.44 11.45
CA LYS A 234 -8.97 10.80 11.64
C LYS A 234 -8.01 11.22 10.53
N PHE A 235 -7.11 10.35 10.11
CA PHE A 235 -6.23 10.60 8.95
C PHE A 235 -7.03 10.75 7.66
N THR A 236 -8.02 9.90 7.41
CA THR A 236 -8.92 10.02 6.25
C THR A 236 -9.67 11.34 6.26
N LYS A 237 -10.16 11.79 7.42
CA LYS A 237 -10.83 13.08 7.55
C LYS A 237 -9.90 14.27 7.30
N GLN A 238 -8.65 14.22 7.78
CA GLN A 238 -7.63 15.25 7.48
C GLN A 238 -7.31 15.30 5.99
N ASN A 239 -7.34 14.15 5.31
CA ASN A 239 -7.09 14.03 3.88
C ASN A 239 -8.31 14.27 3.00
N SER A 240 -9.46 14.71 3.55
CA SER A 240 -10.64 14.96 2.73
C SER A 240 -10.35 16.03 1.66
N ILE A 241 -10.95 15.89 0.47
CA ILE A 241 -10.77 16.83 -0.64
C ILE A 241 -11.09 18.27 -0.24
N ASP A 242 -12.11 18.48 0.58
CA ASP A 242 -12.53 19.83 1.03
C ASP A 242 -11.43 20.57 1.81
N ASN A 243 -10.57 19.83 2.51
CA ASN A 243 -9.48 20.40 3.31
C ASN A 243 -8.19 20.61 2.49
N ASN A 244 -8.18 20.20 1.24
CA ASN A 244 -6.98 20.12 0.42
C ASN A 244 -7.11 20.85 -0.92
N ILE A 245 -7.82 21.97 -0.94
CA ILE A 245 -7.93 22.90 -2.05
C ILE A 245 -7.12 24.16 -1.73
N ARG A 246 -6.10 24.45 -2.53
CA ARG A 246 -5.16 25.54 -2.28
C ARG A 246 -4.96 26.40 -3.54
N ARG A 247 -4.48 27.62 -3.32
CA ARG A 247 -4.18 28.61 -4.36
C ARG A 247 -2.73 29.04 -4.26
N TYR A 248 -2.06 29.09 -5.39
CA TYR A 248 -0.67 29.54 -5.53
C TYR A 248 -0.59 30.63 -6.59
N PRO A 249 -0.96 31.89 -6.25
CA PRO A 249 -1.05 32.98 -7.21
C PRO A 249 0.27 33.24 -7.95
N GLU A 250 1.39 33.13 -7.27
CA GLU A 250 2.75 33.34 -7.82
C GLU A 250 3.08 32.38 -8.98
N SER A 251 2.42 31.22 -9.04
CA SER A 251 2.56 30.23 -10.08
C SER A 251 1.31 30.13 -10.94
N SER A 252 0.36 31.04 -10.80
CA SER A 252 -0.97 30.99 -11.42
C SER A 252 -1.61 29.59 -11.30
N ALA A 253 -1.45 28.93 -10.13
CA ALA A 253 -1.81 27.53 -9.95
C ALA A 253 -2.88 27.31 -8.88
N GLY A 254 -3.88 26.51 -9.25
CA GLY A 254 -4.84 25.91 -8.33
C GLY A 254 -4.45 24.45 -8.03
N TYR A 255 -4.49 24.08 -6.76
CA TYR A 255 -4.13 22.74 -6.30
C TYR A 255 -5.33 22.05 -5.65
N ILE A 256 -5.53 20.78 -5.99
CA ILE A 256 -6.57 19.92 -5.42
C ILE A 256 -5.97 18.55 -5.14
N LYS A 257 -5.93 18.11 -3.87
CA LYS A 257 -5.61 16.73 -3.54
C LYS A 257 -6.86 15.86 -3.63
N ILE A 258 -6.74 14.76 -4.35
CA ILE A 258 -7.78 13.73 -4.49
C ILE A 258 -7.30 12.49 -3.72
N PRO A 259 -7.74 12.29 -2.47
CA PRO A 259 -7.19 11.23 -1.61
C PRO A 259 -7.66 9.83 -1.99
N SER A 260 -8.82 9.71 -2.64
CA SER A 260 -9.35 8.44 -3.16
C SER A 260 -10.53 8.70 -4.10
N PHE A 261 -10.92 7.67 -4.83
CA PHE A 261 -12.16 7.62 -5.62
C PHE A 261 -13.31 6.91 -4.86
N PHE A 262 -13.29 6.97 -3.54
CA PHE A 262 -14.33 6.48 -2.63
C PHE A 262 -14.94 7.64 -1.81
N PRO A 263 -16.13 7.46 -1.28
CA PRO A 263 -17.20 6.52 -1.65
C PRO A 263 -18.17 7.08 -2.69
N ASP A 264 -18.03 8.36 -3.07
CA ASP A 264 -19.02 9.08 -3.90
C ASP A 264 -18.31 9.96 -4.94
N ASN A 265 -18.21 9.44 -6.15
CA ASN A 265 -17.61 10.15 -7.27
C ASN A 265 -18.46 11.34 -7.75
N SER A 266 -19.78 11.32 -7.54
CA SER A 266 -20.63 12.45 -7.90
C SER A 266 -20.30 13.70 -7.06
N ARG A 267 -19.96 13.51 -5.79
CA ARG A 267 -19.46 14.60 -4.93
C ARG A 267 -18.10 15.08 -5.37
N LEU A 268 -17.19 14.15 -5.68
CA LEU A 268 -15.85 14.44 -6.20
C LEU A 268 -15.92 15.30 -7.47
N ILE A 269 -16.71 14.88 -8.47
CA ILE A 269 -16.93 15.60 -9.73
C ILE A 269 -17.41 17.02 -9.46
N ARG A 270 -18.41 17.20 -8.63
CA ARG A 270 -18.95 18.52 -8.29
C ARG A 270 -17.91 19.42 -7.64
N ILE A 271 -17.12 18.90 -6.71
CA ILE A 271 -16.06 19.69 -6.04
C ILE A 271 -14.97 20.05 -7.04
N LEU A 272 -14.48 19.09 -7.82
CA LEU A 272 -13.45 19.33 -8.84
C LEU A 272 -13.90 20.38 -9.85
N ARG A 273 -15.07 20.20 -10.47
CA ARG A 273 -15.61 21.14 -11.45
C ARG A 273 -15.72 22.56 -10.87
N LYS A 274 -16.32 22.66 -9.67
CA LYS A 274 -16.45 23.96 -9.00
C LYS A 274 -15.09 24.60 -8.77
N SER A 275 -14.14 23.86 -8.20
CA SER A 275 -12.84 24.39 -7.82
C SER A 275 -12.03 24.82 -9.05
N ILE A 276 -12.02 24.04 -10.12
CA ILE A 276 -11.31 24.38 -11.36
C ILE A 276 -11.92 25.65 -11.99
N LEU A 277 -13.25 25.75 -12.03
CA LEU A 277 -13.92 26.94 -12.55
C LEU A 277 -13.67 28.19 -11.70
N ASP A 278 -13.61 28.04 -10.37
CA ASP A 278 -13.26 29.15 -9.47
C ASP A 278 -11.80 29.57 -9.67
N PHE A 279 -10.86 28.64 -9.78
CA PHE A 279 -9.46 28.93 -10.10
C PHE A 279 -9.32 29.68 -11.44
N LYS A 280 -10.03 29.22 -12.47
CA LYS A 280 -10.03 29.89 -13.78
C LYS A 280 -10.54 31.34 -13.67
N LYS A 281 -11.62 31.59 -12.94
CA LYS A 281 -12.15 32.95 -12.69
C LYS A 281 -11.16 33.84 -11.96
N GLU A 282 -10.33 33.24 -11.10
CA GLU A 282 -9.27 33.93 -10.35
C GLU A 282 -7.97 34.09 -11.18
N GLY A 283 -7.98 33.72 -12.47
CA GLY A 283 -6.85 33.87 -13.38
C GLY A 283 -5.80 32.75 -13.29
N MET A 284 -6.08 31.68 -12.57
CA MET A 284 -5.18 30.52 -12.47
C MET A 284 -5.33 29.67 -13.73
N THR A 285 -4.22 29.42 -14.41
CA THR A 285 -4.18 28.65 -15.67
C THR A 285 -3.53 27.29 -15.51
N ASN A 286 -2.85 27.03 -14.39
CA ASN A 286 -2.25 25.76 -14.05
C ASN A 286 -3.09 25.05 -12.98
N ILE A 287 -3.57 23.84 -13.26
CA ILE A 287 -4.36 23.04 -12.32
C ILE A 287 -3.55 21.83 -11.93
N ILE A 288 -3.27 21.70 -10.65
CA ILE A 288 -2.53 20.58 -10.06
C ILE A 288 -3.53 19.65 -9.39
N LEU A 289 -3.65 18.42 -9.88
CA LEU A 289 -4.40 17.34 -9.27
C LEU A 289 -3.42 16.41 -8.57
N ASP A 290 -3.46 16.34 -7.25
CA ASP A 290 -2.54 15.51 -6.48
C ASP A 290 -3.19 14.16 -6.17
N LEU A 291 -2.69 13.11 -6.81
CA LEU A 291 -3.09 11.71 -6.65
C LEU A 291 -2.05 10.90 -5.88
N ARG A 292 -1.01 11.51 -5.34
CA ARG A 292 -0.03 10.79 -4.52
C ARG A 292 -0.73 10.12 -3.36
N ASP A 293 -0.39 8.86 -3.13
CA ASP A 293 -1.00 8.01 -2.09
C ASP A 293 -2.52 7.80 -2.25
N ASN A 294 -3.04 7.92 -3.47
CA ASN A 294 -4.42 7.61 -3.78
C ASN A 294 -4.56 6.12 -4.17
N PRO A 295 -5.18 5.27 -3.35
CA PRO A 295 -5.27 3.84 -3.60
C PRO A 295 -6.26 3.45 -4.72
N GLY A 296 -6.89 4.43 -5.37
CA GLY A 296 -7.94 4.20 -6.34
C GLY A 296 -9.35 4.25 -5.74
N GLY A 297 -10.20 3.37 -6.19
CA GLY A 297 -11.60 3.29 -5.75
C GLY A 297 -12.56 2.88 -6.86
N TYR A 298 -13.76 3.46 -6.86
CA TYR A 298 -14.79 3.14 -7.84
C TYR A 298 -14.57 3.85 -9.18
N GLY A 299 -14.70 3.10 -10.29
CA GLY A 299 -14.70 3.64 -11.64
C GLY A 299 -16.03 4.26 -12.08
N SER A 300 -17.04 4.34 -11.20
CA SER A 300 -18.32 4.97 -11.53
C SER A 300 -18.15 6.47 -11.85
N ASP A 301 -18.85 6.95 -12.89
CA ASP A 301 -18.77 8.32 -13.38
C ASP A 301 -17.35 8.77 -13.84
N PHE A 302 -16.47 7.80 -14.15
CA PHE A 302 -15.11 8.08 -14.59
C PHE A 302 -15.07 8.84 -15.91
N ASP A 303 -16.03 8.56 -16.81
CA ASP A 303 -16.30 9.28 -18.04
C ASP A 303 -16.52 10.78 -17.79
N LYS A 304 -17.28 11.14 -16.77
CA LYS A 304 -17.53 12.55 -16.42
C LYS A 304 -16.29 13.26 -15.87
N LEU A 305 -15.45 12.55 -15.09
CA LEU A 305 -14.17 13.10 -14.63
C LEU A 305 -13.26 13.40 -15.81
N LEU A 306 -13.11 12.44 -16.72
CA LEU A 306 -12.29 12.58 -17.91
C LEU A 306 -12.84 13.66 -18.88
N SER A 307 -14.16 13.75 -19.00
CA SER A 307 -14.82 14.77 -19.83
C SER A 307 -14.49 16.21 -19.42
N MET A 308 -14.15 16.45 -18.17
CA MET A 308 -13.73 17.80 -17.74
C MET A 308 -12.33 18.17 -18.21
N LEU A 309 -11.47 17.16 -18.46
CA LEU A 309 -10.05 17.35 -18.72
C LEU A 309 -9.66 17.06 -20.18
N ILE A 310 -10.46 16.28 -20.90
CA ILE A 310 -10.16 15.83 -22.27
C ILE A 310 -11.17 16.42 -23.25
N ASN A 311 -10.68 17.17 -24.25
CA ASN A 311 -11.50 17.76 -25.30
C ASN A 311 -11.60 16.83 -26.52
N LYS A 312 -12.28 15.71 -26.35
CA LYS A 312 -12.55 14.73 -27.41
C LYS A 312 -13.97 14.19 -27.24
N PRO A 313 -14.67 13.78 -28.31
CA PRO A 313 -16.00 13.17 -28.20
C PRO A 313 -15.94 11.75 -27.59
N SER A 314 -14.78 11.10 -27.70
CA SER A 314 -14.49 9.81 -27.11
C SER A 314 -12.99 9.57 -27.05
N ILE A 315 -12.57 8.59 -26.27
CA ILE A 315 -11.19 8.11 -26.17
C ILE A 315 -11.12 6.61 -26.36
N ASP A 316 -10.00 6.12 -26.87
CA ASP A 316 -9.65 4.71 -26.79
C ASP A 316 -9.37 4.37 -25.33
N TYR A 317 -10.02 3.31 -24.83
CA TYR A 317 -9.99 2.96 -23.42
C TYR A 317 -9.30 1.60 -23.20
N GLN A 318 -9.96 0.48 -23.48
CA GLN A 318 -9.39 -0.85 -23.34
C GLN A 318 -9.18 -1.52 -24.69
N LYS A 319 -8.09 -2.24 -24.86
CA LYS A 319 -7.84 -3.12 -26.02
C LYS A 319 -8.43 -4.51 -25.79
N GLY A 320 -8.29 -5.02 -24.56
CA GLY A 320 -8.71 -6.35 -24.17
C GLY A 320 -8.86 -6.49 -22.65
N GLN A 321 -9.47 -7.59 -22.27
CA GLN A 321 -9.64 -7.96 -20.86
C GLN A 321 -9.66 -9.47 -20.75
N LYS A 322 -8.96 -10.02 -19.76
CA LYS A 322 -9.02 -11.44 -19.42
C LYS A 322 -9.58 -11.62 -18.02
N LEU A 323 -10.30 -12.70 -17.82
CA LEU A 323 -10.91 -13.07 -16.54
C LEU A 323 -10.39 -14.42 -16.09
N MET A 324 -9.99 -14.52 -14.83
CA MET A 324 -9.80 -15.79 -14.15
C MET A 324 -11.15 -16.35 -13.72
N VAL A 325 -11.59 -17.46 -14.33
CA VAL A 325 -12.83 -18.10 -13.96
C VAL A 325 -12.64 -18.90 -12.68
N SER A 326 -13.35 -18.52 -11.65
CA SER A 326 -13.33 -19.15 -10.34
C SER A 326 -14.76 -19.26 -9.80
N LYS A 327 -14.95 -19.94 -8.67
CA LYS A 327 -16.26 -19.97 -8.01
C LYS A 327 -16.76 -18.57 -7.62
N ALA A 328 -15.85 -17.62 -7.44
CA ALA A 328 -16.20 -16.25 -7.09
C ALA A 328 -16.70 -15.46 -8.29
N THR A 329 -16.08 -15.66 -9.47
CA THR A 329 -16.38 -14.92 -10.69
C THR A 329 -17.42 -15.59 -11.59
N LEU A 330 -17.85 -16.80 -11.25
CA LEU A 330 -18.76 -17.59 -12.09
C LEU A 330 -20.10 -16.89 -12.43
N ASN A 331 -20.55 -15.99 -11.58
CA ASN A 331 -21.78 -15.23 -11.78
C ASN A 331 -21.58 -13.84 -12.41
N ASP A 332 -20.34 -13.47 -12.73
CA ASP A 332 -20.07 -12.13 -13.26
C ASP A 332 -20.57 -11.98 -14.69
N TYR A 333 -20.58 -13.10 -15.45
CA TYR A 333 -21.09 -13.13 -16.82
C TYR A 333 -21.94 -14.37 -17.07
N ASN A 334 -23.04 -14.20 -17.80
CA ASN A 334 -24.01 -15.28 -18.10
C ASN A 334 -23.45 -16.41 -18.98
N PHE A 335 -22.32 -16.21 -19.66
CA PHE A 335 -21.69 -17.24 -20.51
C PHE A 335 -20.72 -18.13 -19.76
N LEU A 336 -20.40 -17.82 -18.50
CA LEU A 336 -19.51 -18.63 -17.68
C LEU A 336 -20.19 -19.90 -17.18
N THR A 337 -19.45 -20.99 -17.20
CA THR A 337 -19.93 -22.32 -16.77
C THR A 337 -18.95 -22.98 -15.81
N GLU A 338 -19.40 -23.95 -15.01
CA GLU A 338 -18.57 -24.59 -13.99
C GLU A 338 -17.34 -25.33 -14.56
N ASP A 339 -17.43 -25.82 -15.79
CA ASP A 339 -16.32 -26.48 -16.49
C ASP A 339 -15.20 -25.52 -16.93
N MET A 340 -15.46 -24.22 -16.90
CA MET A 340 -14.45 -23.18 -17.15
C MET A 340 -13.64 -22.83 -15.90
N ILE A 341 -14.03 -23.28 -14.72
CA ILE A 341 -13.29 -22.96 -13.48
C ILE A 341 -11.82 -23.42 -13.59
N GLY A 342 -10.90 -22.49 -13.27
CA GLY A 342 -9.46 -22.68 -13.38
C GLY A 342 -8.87 -22.23 -14.71
N GLN A 343 -9.68 -21.68 -15.62
CA GLN A 343 -9.24 -21.13 -16.90
C GLN A 343 -9.14 -19.61 -16.85
N VAL A 344 -8.14 -19.06 -17.52
CA VAL A 344 -8.07 -17.63 -17.86
C VAL A 344 -8.63 -17.49 -19.28
N ILE A 345 -9.71 -16.73 -19.41
CA ILE A 345 -10.41 -16.56 -20.67
C ILE A 345 -10.37 -15.12 -21.13
N ASP A 346 -10.40 -14.88 -22.43
CA ASP A 346 -10.62 -13.57 -23.00
C ASP A 346 -12.10 -13.18 -22.87
N ILE A 347 -12.37 -12.00 -22.37
CA ILE A 347 -13.72 -11.45 -22.35
C ILE A 347 -14.10 -11.03 -23.77
N PRO A 348 -15.30 -11.41 -24.27
CA PRO A 348 -15.74 -11.02 -25.59
C PRO A 348 -15.73 -9.52 -25.80
N ASP A 349 -15.27 -9.06 -26.96
CA ASP A 349 -15.18 -7.64 -27.33
C ASP A 349 -16.48 -6.86 -27.15
N SER A 350 -17.62 -7.52 -27.34
CA SER A 350 -18.96 -6.93 -27.12
C SER A 350 -19.28 -6.56 -25.67
N LEU A 351 -18.48 -7.05 -24.74
CA LEU A 351 -18.63 -6.81 -23.28
C LEU A 351 -17.52 -5.88 -22.73
N ILE A 352 -16.55 -5.51 -23.57
CA ILE A 352 -15.44 -4.63 -23.19
C ILE A 352 -15.74 -3.21 -23.68
N ILE A 353 -15.49 -2.22 -22.82
CA ILE A 353 -15.56 -0.81 -23.20
C ILE A 353 -14.28 -0.45 -23.93
N LYS A 354 -14.24 -0.65 -25.25
CA LYS A 354 -13.07 -0.28 -26.09
C LYS A 354 -12.96 1.21 -26.31
N THR A 355 -14.08 1.89 -26.39
CA THR A 355 -14.16 3.34 -26.61
C THR A 355 -15.07 3.93 -25.54
N LEU A 356 -14.54 4.88 -24.79
CA LEU A 356 -15.29 5.58 -23.75
C LEU A 356 -15.81 6.91 -24.32
N PRO A 357 -17.13 7.10 -24.44
CA PRO A 357 -17.69 8.39 -24.88
C PRO A 357 -17.48 9.46 -23.80
N LEU A 358 -17.18 10.68 -24.22
CA LEU A 358 -17.00 11.84 -23.35
C LEU A 358 -18.03 12.93 -23.65
N ASP A 359 -18.46 13.65 -22.62
CA ASP A 359 -19.35 14.79 -22.73
C ASP A 359 -18.55 16.09 -22.88
N ASN A 360 -18.36 16.56 -24.10
CA ASN A 360 -17.63 17.81 -24.38
C ASN A 360 -18.25 19.04 -23.71
N GLY A 361 -19.52 19.00 -23.30
CA GLY A 361 -20.17 20.07 -22.53
C GLY A 361 -19.61 20.24 -21.11
N LEU A 362 -18.88 19.23 -20.64
CA LEU A 362 -18.20 19.29 -19.34
C LEU A 362 -16.77 19.82 -19.43
N PHE A 363 -16.15 19.83 -20.61
CA PHE A 363 -14.76 20.22 -20.79
C PHE A 363 -14.47 21.64 -20.27
N ILE A 364 -13.37 21.78 -19.57
CA ILE A 364 -12.91 23.07 -19.04
C ILE A 364 -11.66 23.50 -19.81
N ASP A 365 -11.86 24.41 -20.74
CA ASP A 365 -10.80 24.97 -21.59
C ASP A 365 -9.89 25.99 -20.88
N GLY A 366 -8.82 26.38 -21.53
CA GLY A 366 -7.94 27.48 -21.11
C GLY A 366 -7.15 27.22 -19.83
N VAL A 367 -7.01 25.96 -19.44
CA VAL A 367 -6.17 25.54 -18.30
C VAL A 367 -5.26 24.39 -18.71
N LYS A 368 -4.12 24.27 -18.03
CA LYS A 368 -3.17 23.17 -18.16
C LYS A 368 -3.27 22.29 -16.92
N TYR A 369 -3.28 20.98 -17.13
CA TYR A 369 -3.37 20.02 -16.02
C TYR A 369 -2.03 19.37 -15.73
N TYR A 370 -1.69 19.30 -14.44
CA TYR A 370 -0.56 18.57 -13.89
C TYR A 370 -1.11 17.57 -12.90
N VAL A 371 -0.72 16.31 -13.01
CA VAL A 371 -1.17 15.26 -12.11
C VAL A 371 0.03 14.74 -11.33
N MET A 372 0.05 15.01 -10.02
CA MET A 372 1.09 14.49 -9.15
C MET A 372 0.77 13.04 -8.80
N MET A 373 1.76 12.17 -8.93
CA MET A 373 1.64 10.76 -8.66
C MET A 373 2.89 10.20 -7.98
N ASP A 374 2.75 9.08 -7.33
CA ASP A 374 3.82 8.30 -6.72
C ASP A 374 3.47 6.81 -6.72
N GLU A 375 4.33 5.97 -6.14
CA GLU A 375 4.07 4.53 -5.98
C GLU A 375 2.77 4.24 -5.20
N GLY A 376 2.29 5.19 -4.40
CA GLY A 376 1.02 5.11 -3.69
C GLY A 376 -0.21 5.30 -4.55
N THR A 377 -0.05 5.79 -5.78
CA THR A 377 -1.13 5.99 -6.76
C THR A 377 -1.45 4.66 -7.42
N ALA A 378 -2.62 4.08 -7.17
CA ALA A 378 -2.94 2.71 -7.57
C ALA A 378 -4.37 2.56 -8.13
N SER A 379 -4.63 1.42 -8.81
CA SER A 379 -5.96 1.02 -9.30
C SER A 379 -6.60 2.12 -10.16
N THR A 380 -7.84 2.51 -9.88
CA THR A 380 -8.55 3.59 -10.61
C THR A 380 -7.75 4.88 -10.72
N ALA A 381 -6.92 5.22 -9.70
CA ALA A 381 -6.04 6.40 -9.77
C ALA A 381 -4.90 6.20 -10.79
N ALA A 382 -4.35 5.01 -10.88
CA ALA A 382 -3.37 4.65 -11.89
C ALA A 382 -3.96 4.74 -13.31
N SER A 383 -5.13 4.15 -13.53
CA SER A 383 -5.85 4.26 -14.82
C SER A 383 -6.16 5.72 -15.18
N PHE A 384 -6.52 6.56 -14.19
CA PHE A 384 -6.74 7.98 -14.43
C PHE A 384 -5.47 8.69 -14.90
N CYS A 385 -4.33 8.46 -14.26
CA CYS A 385 -3.04 8.98 -14.71
C CYS A 385 -2.72 8.50 -16.13
N ASN A 386 -2.85 7.19 -16.38
CA ASN A 386 -2.58 6.59 -17.68
C ASN A 386 -3.40 7.22 -18.81
N ILE A 387 -4.72 7.33 -18.63
CA ILE A 387 -5.61 7.89 -19.64
C ILE A 387 -5.28 9.35 -19.94
N LEU A 388 -5.02 10.15 -18.92
CA LEU A 388 -4.67 11.55 -19.10
C LEU A 388 -3.35 11.72 -19.83
N GLN A 389 -2.33 10.91 -19.52
CA GLN A 389 -1.04 10.95 -20.21
C GLN A 389 -1.16 10.42 -21.64
N TYR A 390 -1.86 9.30 -21.86
CA TYR A 390 -2.04 8.70 -23.19
C TYR A 390 -2.74 9.66 -24.14
N ASN A 391 -3.69 10.46 -23.64
CA ASN A 391 -4.44 11.43 -24.41
C ASN A 391 -3.81 12.83 -24.45
N ASP A 392 -2.60 13.03 -23.91
CA ASP A 392 -1.90 14.32 -23.79
C ASP A 392 -2.75 15.40 -23.08
N ALA A 393 -3.64 14.98 -22.19
CA ALA A 393 -4.57 15.85 -21.47
C ALA A 393 -3.98 16.45 -20.19
N ALA A 394 -2.96 15.81 -19.63
CA ALA A 394 -2.22 16.30 -18.47
C ALA A 394 -0.76 15.91 -18.54
N LYS A 395 0.09 16.61 -17.79
CA LYS A 395 1.47 16.20 -17.50
C LYS A 395 1.53 15.47 -16.17
N LEU A 396 2.04 14.25 -16.19
CA LEU A 396 2.29 13.49 -14.96
C LEU A 396 3.58 13.97 -14.29
N VAL A 397 3.55 14.11 -12.97
CA VAL A 397 4.63 14.70 -12.17
C VAL A 397 4.90 13.83 -10.94
N GLY A 398 6.15 13.62 -10.61
CA GLY A 398 6.54 12.90 -9.38
C GLY A 398 7.35 11.65 -9.66
N GLU A 399 6.94 10.51 -9.11
CA GLU A 399 7.61 9.23 -9.26
C GLU A 399 6.80 8.23 -10.08
N PRO A 400 7.45 7.20 -10.66
CA PRO A 400 6.74 6.14 -11.39
C PRO A 400 5.70 5.44 -10.51
N LEU A 401 4.64 4.94 -11.13
CA LEU A 401 3.72 4.01 -10.46
C LEU A 401 4.42 2.67 -10.19
N MET A 402 3.83 1.89 -9.30
CA MET A 402 4.26 0.51 -9.10
C MET A 402 4.24 -0.29 -10.40
N HIS A 403 5.12 -1.30 -10.47
CA HIS A 403 5.09 -2.30 -11.54
C HIS A 403 3.68 -2.90 -11.66
N ASN A 404 3.22 -3.08 -12.88
CA ASN A 404 1.91 -3.64 -13.19
C ASN A 404 0.69 -2.92 -12.57
N ALA A 405 0.81 -1.65 -12.12
CA ALA A 405 -0.30 -0.90 -11.53
C ALA A 405 -1.54 -0.75 -12.44
N LEU A 406 -1.38 -0.97 -13.75
CA LEU A 406 -2.44 -0.91 -14.75
C LEU A 406 -2.91 -2.29 -15.22
N LYS A 407 -2.24 -3.36 -14.82
CA LYS A 407 -2.42 -4.67 -15.43
C LYS A 407 -3.59 -5.45 -14.82
N TYR A 408 -3.79 -5.33 -13.53
CA TYR A 408 -4.74 -6.16 -12.80
C TYR A 408 -5.79 -5.33 -12.07
N GLY A 409 -6.96 -5.94 -11.83
CA GLY A 409 -8.05 -5.31 -11.09
C GLY A 409 -9.19 -6.26 -10.78
N GLU A 410 -10.33 -5.68 -10.40
CA GLU A 410 -11.51 -6.41 -9.92
C GLU A 410 -11.14 -7.32 -8.75
N CYS A 411 -10.66 -6.71 -7.70
CA CYS A 411 -10.18 -7.43 -6.52
C CYS A 411 -11.35 -8.10 -5.79
N LEU A 412 -11.15 -9.38 -5.50
CA LEU A 412 -12.06 -10.12 -4.64
C LEU A 412 -12.14 -9.49 -3.25
N ASP A 413 -13.35 -9.33 -2.72
CA ASP A 413 -13.54 -8.75 -1.39
C ASP A 413 -12.76 -9.57 -0.35
N SER A 414 -11.92 -8.90 0.42
CA SER A 414 -11.09 -9.47 1.48
C SER A 414 -11.85 -10.33 2.50
N LYS A 415 -13.17 -10.21 2.57
CA LYS A 415 -14.03 -11.07 3.41
C LYS A 415 -14.19 -12.49 2.88
N MET A 416 -13.91 -12.76 1.60
CA MET A 416 -14.15 -14.07 0.98
C MET A 416 -12.89 -14.92 0.84
N PHE A 417 -11.71 -14.33 0.79
CA PHE A 417 -10.49 -15.01 0.42
C PHE A 417 -9.43 -15.00 1.50
N TRP A 418 -9.71 -15.73 2.55
CA TRP A 418 -8.65 -16.30 3.36
C TRP A 418 -8.20 -17.59 2.66
N HIS A 419 -7.25 -17.46 1.74
CA HIS A 419 -6.46 -18.62 1.35
C HIS A 419 -5.62 -18.98 2.58
N PRO A 420 -6.00 -20.02 3.32
CA PRO A 420 -5.04 -20.59 4.22
C PRO A 420 -3.99 -21.23 3.32
N LEU A 421 -2.78 -20.72 3.29
CA LEU A 421 -1.56 -21.41 2.84
C LEU A 421 -1.31 -22.61 3.77
N ARG A 422 -2.33 -23.41 3.95
CA ARG A 422 -2.71 -24.10 5.13
C ARG A 422 -2.28 -25.55 5.21
N LYS A 423 -2.07 -26.24 4.10
CA LYS A 423 -1.83 -27.66 4.17
C LYS A 423 -0.38 -28.03 4.45
N GLU A 424 0.52 -27.12 4.16
CA GLU A 424 1.93 -27.47 4.05
C GLU A 424 2.83 -26.75 5.03
N VAL A 425 2.36 -25.66 5.63
CA VAL A 425 3.05 -24.98 6.74
C VAL A 425 2.59 -25.51 8.09
N LYS A 426 2.44 -26.81 8.24
CA LYS A 426 2.16 -27.44 9.54
C LYS A 426 3.21 -27.12 10.60
N VAL A 427 4.41 -26.83 10.13
CA VAL A 427 5.59 -26.54 10.94
C VAL A 427 5.40 -25.27 11.77
N PHE A 428 4.81 -24.23 11.20
CA PHE A 428 4.85 -22.91 11.81
C PHE A 428 3.60 -22.52 12.59
N LYS A 429 2.52 -23.28 12.59
CA LYS A 429 1.21 -22.91 13.18
C LYS A 429 0.80 -21.47 12.85
N ALA A 430 1.34 -20.91 11.79
CA ALA A 430 1.11 -19.57 11.33
C ALA A 430 0.15 -19.57 10.15
N TRP A 431 -0.63 -18.51 10.03
CA TRP A 431 -1.55 -18.33 8.93
C TRP A 431 -1.13 -17.10 8.14
N LEU A 432 -1.01 -17.28 6.85
CA LEU A 432 -0.87 -16.18 5.93
C LEU A 432 -2.22 -15.98 5.26
N GLY A 433 -2.73 -14.76 5.32
CA GLY A 433 -3.88 -14.33 4.54
C GLY A 433 -3.38 -13.55 3.33
N VAL A 434 -3.90 -13.86 2.15
CA VAL A 434 -3.73 -13.05 0.95
C VAL A 434 -5.04 -12.28 0.73
N SER A 435 -4.95 -10.98 0.57
CA SER A 435 -6.10 -10.12 0.24
C SER A 435 -5.79 -9.28 -0.99
N GLY A 436 -6.83 -8.75 -1.63
CA GLY A 436 -6.67 -7.95 -2.84
C GLY A 436 -6.30 -8.80 -4.06
N ILE A 437 -6.76 -10.04 -4.12
CA ILE A 437 -6.50 -10.92 -5.26
C ILE A 437 -7.31 -10.40 -6.46
N SER A 438 -6.63 -9.89 -7.46
CA SER A 438 -7.26 -9.47 -8.71
C SER A 438 -7.73 -10.67 -9.51
N THR A 439 -8.93 -10.56 -10.09
CA THR A 439 -9.51 -11.62 -10.96
C THR A 439 -9.41 -11.30 -12.43
N THR A 440 -9.10 -10.05 -12.75
CA THR A 440 -9.11 -9.53 -14.10
C THR A 440 -7.73 -8.99 -14.49
N GLU A 441 -7.30 -9.29 -15.69
CA GLU A 441 -6.14 -8.70 -16.36
C GLU A 441 -6.64 -7.75 -17.45
N TYR A 442 -6.19 -6.50 -17.42
CA TYR A 442 -6.53 -5.46 -18.38
C TYR A 442 -5.42 -5.26 -19.41
N ASP A 443 -5.80 -5.08 -20.67
CA ASP A 443 -4.92 -4.53 -21.71
C ASP A 443 -5.46 -3.13 -22.06
N GLU A 444 -4.82 -2.12 -21.47
CA GLU A 444 -5.18 -0.70 -21.69
C GLU A 444 -4.32 -0.07 -22.78
N HIS A 445 -4.83 1.02 -23.37
CA HIS A 445 -4.01 1.93 -24.14
C HIS A 445 -3.11 2.71 -23.18
N THR A 446 -1.79 2.61 -23.32
CA THR A 446 -0.84 3.14 -22.36
C THR A 446 0.47 3.61 -22.99
N LYS A 447 1.15 4.54 -22.32
CA LYS A 447 2.56 4.88 -22.54
C LYS A 447 3.50 4.17 -21.56
N ALA A 448 2.97 3.29 -20.71
CA ALA A 448 3.79 2.50 -19.78
C ALA A 448 4.77 1.61 -20.56
N VAL A 449 5.97 1.46 -20.02
CA VAL A 449 7.04 0.62 -20.56
C VAL A 449 7.45 -0.38 -19.50
N ASP A 450 7.54 -1.65 -19.89
CA ASP A 450 7.92 -2.75 -18.99
C ASP A 450 7.13 -2.76 -17.67
N GLY A 451 5.81 -2.51 -17.75
CA GLY A 451 4.91 -2.49 -16.60
C GLY A 451 4.94 -1.22 -15.75
N TYR A 452 5.77 -0.22 -16.10
CA TYR A 452 5.87 1.03 -15.34
C TYR A 452 5.27 2.21 -16.11
N LEU A 453 4.32 2.90 -15.50
CA LEU A 453 3.89 4.22 -15.94
C LEU A 453 4.78 5.28 -15.29
N THR A 454 5.56 5.98 -16.11
CA THR A 454 6.52 7.00 -15.66
C THR A 454 5.97 8.41 -15.82
N PRO A 455 6.32 9.36 -14.93
CA PRO A 455 5.92 10.75 -15.06
C PRO A 455 6.60 11.45 -16.24
N ASP A 456 5.91 12.43 -16.84
CA ASP A 456 6.50 13.35 -17.83
C ASP A 456 7.53 14.28 -17.19
N ILE A 457 7.32 14.63 -15.91
CA ILE A 457 8.18 15.50 -15.10
C ILE A 457 8.60 14.71 -13.85
N PRO A 458 9.74 14.01 -13.89
CA PRO A 458 10.21 13.25 -12.73
C PRO A 458 10.70 14.19 -11.64
N ILE A 459 10.11 14.07 -10.46
CA ILE A 459 10.51 14.77 -9.23
C ILE A 459 10.51 13.75 -8.10
N PRO A 460 11.62 13.05 -7.84
CA PRO A 460 11.69 12.05 -6.79
C PRO A 460 11.66 12.68 -5.41
N TYR A 461 11.19 11.92 -4.43
CA TYR A 461 11.34 12.27 -3.03
C TYR A 461 12.82 12.25 -2.63
N VAL A 462 13.21 13.23 -1.80
CA VAL A 462 14.55 13.33 -1.21
C VAL A 462 14.37 13.41 0.31
N ALA A 463 15.04 12.54 1.05
CA ALA A 463 14.87 12.40 2.50
C ALA A 463 15.11 13.72 3.25
N GLU A 464 16.22 14.39 2.95
CA GLU A 464 16.61 15.65 3.58
C GLU A 464 15.59 16.77 3.33
N GLU A 465 14.99 16.81 2.13
CA GLU A 465 13.95 17.76 1.78
C GLU A 465 12.65 17.43 2.53
N TYR A 466 12.30 16.14 2.59
CA TYR A 466 11.09 15.68 3.28
C TYR A 466 11.15 15.96 4.80
N MET A 467 12.33 15.82 5.40
CA MET A 467 12.58 16.13 6.81
C MET A 467 12.34 17.60 7.17
N THR A 468 12.25 18.50 6.19
CA THR A 468 11.87 19.90 6.44
C THR A 468 10.39 20.06 6.79
N GLY A 469 9.59 19.00 6.65
CA GLY A 469 8.14 19.04 6.80
C GLY A 469 7.41 19.79 5.67
N ARG A 470 8.13 20.18 4.61
CA ARG A 470 7.59 20.85 3.42
C ARG A 470 7.33 19.86 2.29
N ASP A 471 6.38 20.16 1.45
CA ASP A 471 6.12 19.41 0.22
C ASP A 471 7.08 19.85 -0.90
N ALA A 472 8.32 19.33 -0.85
CA ALA A 472 9.36 19.71 -1.79
C ALA A 472 9.02 19.35 -3.25
N VAL A 473 8.26 18.28 -3.47
CA VAL A 473 7.82 17.89 -4.83
C VAL A 473 6.87 18.95 -5.40
N LEU A 474 5.90 19.39 -4.61
CA LEU A 474 4.98 20.45 -4.98
C LEU A 474 5.71 21.80 -5.16
N ASP A 475 6.60 22.16 -4.24
CA ASP A 475 7.38 23.40 -4.31
C ASP A 475 8.22 23.46 -5.61
N LYS A 476 8.87 22.35 -5.98
CA LYS A 476 9.63 22.23 -7.24
C LYS A 476 8.70 22.39 -8.47
N LEU A 477 7.56 21.71 -8.48
CA LEU A 477 6.58 21.85 -9.55
C LEU A 477 6.12 23.31 -9.71
N LEU A 478 5.72 23.94 -8.59
CA LEU A 478 5.30 25.35 -8.58
C LEU A 478 6.38 26.29 -9.10
N GLY A 479 7.66 25.98 -8.85
CA GLY A 479 8.80 26.71 -9.43
C GLY A 479 8.94 26.56 -10.93
N MET A 480 8.57 25.40 -11.49
CA MET A 480 8.69 25.09 -12.94
C MET A 480 7.56 25.65 -13.78
N ILE A 481 6.36 25.85 -13.23
CA ILE A 481 5.13 26.24 -13.94
C ILE A 481 4.78 27.74 -13.77
N LYS A 482 5.74 28.53 -13.32
CA LYS A 482 5.58 29.99 -13.17
C LYS A 482 5.32 30.68 -14.50
#